data_9d9657334d97c9f22568477b45ec273b
#
_entry.id   9d9657334d97c9f22568477b45ec273b
#
_cell.length_a   1.000
_cell.length_b   1.000
_cell.length_c   1.000
_cell.angle_alpha   90.00
_cell.angle_beta   90.00
_cell.angle_gamma   90.00
#
_symmetry.space_group_name_H-M   'P 1'
#
loop_
_entity.id
_entity.type
_entity.pdbx_description
1 polymer ?
#
loop_
_entity_poly.entity_id
_entity_poly.type
_entity_poly.pdbx_seq_one_letter_code
_entity_poly.pdbx_strand_id
1 'polypeptide(L)'
;MNVQRAFLEKSATMAMDFRLFTHNEEVFMNIRQSFNRALLGAVCGALLLVSPASAAEKKIVMRYSHSSSAMVKEPHHAAALDFKNYVEKATNGKVDVQIYPGSQLGGEERSFQDIQQGVIQIASLAVN
;
A
#
# COMPACT_ATOMS: atom_id res chain seq x y z
N MET A 1 -47.50 15.46 -20.54
CA MET A 1 -47.83 15.98 -19.19
C MET A 1 -47.37 15.06 -18.06
N ASN A 2 -46.47 14.13 -18.31
CA ASN A 2 -46.05 13.09 -17.34
C ASN A 2 -44.60 13.19 -16.83
N VAL A 3 -43.76 13.99 -17.45
CA VAL A 3 -42.30 14.08 -17.05
C VAL A 3 -42.12 14.92 -15.80
N GLN A 4 -42.89 15.98 -15.62
CA GLN A 4 -42.83 16.87 -14.46
C GLN A 4 -43.32 16.16 -13.17
N ARG A 5 -44.31 15.30 -13.24
CA ARG A 5 -44.79 14.52 -12.10
C ARG A 5 -43.75 13.52 -11.61
N ALA A 6 -43.10 12.80 -12.51
CA ALA A 6 -42.05 11.82 -12.19
C ALA A 6 -40.81 12.50 -11.55
N PHE A 7 -40.50 13.73 -11.95
CA PHE A 7 -39.38 14.49 -11.36
C PHE A 7 -39.70 14.96 -9.92
N LEU A 8 -40.93 15.39 -9.67
CA LEU A 8 -41.39 15.81 -8.35
C LEU A 8 -41.49 14.65 -7.35
N GLU A 9 -41.94 13.48 -7.80
CA GLU A 9 -41.97 12.27 -6.96
C GLU A 9 -40.56 11.80 -6.60
N LYS A 10 -39.63 11.84 -7.55
CA LYS A 10 -38.23 11.44 -7.30
C LYS A 10 -37.50 12.39 -6.34
N SER A 11 -37.78 13.68 -6.45
CA SER A 11 -37.20 14.68 -5.53
C SER A 11 -37.77 14.59 -4.10
N ALA A 12 -39.05 14.24 -3.96
CA ALA A 12 -39.68 14.02 -2.67
C ALA A 12 -39.16 12.77 -1.96
N THR A 13 -38.93 11.68 -2.71
CA THR A 13 -38.33 10.44 -2.17
C THR A 13 -36.89 10.65 -1.71
N MET A 14 -36.11 11.40 -2.49
CA MET A 14 -34.73 11.72 -2.15
C MET A 14 -34.61 12.64 -0.91
N ALA A 15 -35.55 13.55 -0.73
CA ALA A 15 -35.62 14.41 0.46
C ALA A 15 -36.06 13.65 1.72
N MET A 16 -36.87 12.58 1.56
CA MET A 16 -37.32 11.73 2.65
C MET A 16 -36.20 10.80 3.13
N ASP A 17 -35.40 10.25 2.22
CA ASP A 17 -34.23 9.44 2.56
C ASP A 17 -33.13 10.28 3.25
N PHE A 18 -32.96 11.53 2.86
CA PHE A 18 -32.00 12.44 3.52
C PHE A 18 -32.44 12.79 4.96
N ARG A 19 -33.72 12.94 5.23
CA ARG A 19 -34.25 13.17 6.59
C ARG A 19 -34.09 11.95 7.51
N LEU A 20 -34.24 10.75 6.97
CA LEU A 20 -34.02 9.51 7.73
C LEU A 20 -32.54 9.33 8.08
N PHE A 21 -31.63 9.74 7.17
CA PHE A 21 -30.20 9.67 7.39
C PHE A 21 -29.73 10.64 8.50
N THR A 22 -30.24 11.88 8.52
CA THR A 22 -29.88 12.87 9.56
C THR A 22 -30.47 12.54 10.92
N HIS A 23 -31.62 11.87 10.99
CA HIS A 23 -32.24 11.48 12.27
C HIS A 23 -31.48 10.38 13.00
N ASN A 24 -30.77 9.52 12.28
CA ASN A 24 -29.93 8.48 12.88
C ASN A 24 -28.64 9.03 13.52
N GLU A 25 -28.11 10.13 13.01
CA GLU A 25 -26.91 10.78 13.58
C GLU A 25 -27.16 11.37 14.97
N GLU A 26 -28.34 11.93 15.20
CA GLU A 26 -28.72 12.49 16.50
C GLU A 26 -28.92 11.41 17.58
N VAL A 27 -29.45 10.26 17.19
CA VAL A 27 -29.64 9.11 18.10
C VAL A 27 -28.29 8.51 18.51
N PHE A 28 -27.33 8.41 17.58
CA PHE A 28 -25.97 7.95 17.87
C PHE A 28 -25.17 8.92 18.75
N MET A 29 -25.35 10.22 18.60
CA MET A 29 -24.68 11.22 19.44
C MET A 29 -25.19 11.18 20.89
N ASN A 30 -26.46 11.01 21.09
CA ASN A 30 -27.05 10.94 22.44
C ASN A 30 -26.68 9.66 23.20
N ILE A 31 -26.54 8.53 22.52
CA ILE A 31 -26.07 7.27 23.10
C ILE A 31 -24.60 7.39 23.53
N ARG A 32 -23.77 8.07 22.73
CA ARG A 32 -22.35 8.29 23.02
C ARG A 32 -22.11 9.21 24.21
N GLN A 33 -22.97 10.22 24.42
CA GLN A 33 -22.90 11.12 25.59
C GLN A 33 -23.36 10.44 26.89
N SER A 34 -24.33 9.54 26.84
CA SER A 34 -24.83 8.83 28.02
C SER A 34 -23.82 7.80 28.53
N PHE A 35 -23.03 7.17 27.66
CA PHE A 35 -21.97 6.23 28.05
C PHE A 35 -20.74 6.91 28.67
N ASN A 36 -20.45 8.17 28.32
CA ASN A 36 -19.30 8.89 28.87
C ASN A 36 -19.52 9.46 30.28
N ARG A 37 -20.76 9.52 30.78
CA ARG A 37 -21.06 10.04 32.11
C ARG A 37 -21.09 8.99 33.22
N ALA A 38 -21.14 7.71 32.86
CA ALA A 38 -21.20 6.61 33.82
C ALA A 38 -19.84 5.98 34.17
N LEU A 39 -18.74 6.37 33.50
CA LEU A 39 -17.41 5.78 33.69
C LEU A 39 -16.37 6.73 34.32
N LEU A 40 -16.79 7.80 34.97
CA LEU A 40 -15.88 8.72 35.68
C LEU A 40 -15.78 8.39 37.19
N GLY A 41 -15.80 7.14 37.53
CA GLY A 41 -15.61 6.74 38.91
C GLY A 41 -15.03 5.35 39.03
N ALA A 42 -13.73 5.24 39.24
CA ALA A 42 -12.92 4.06 39.52
C ALA A 42 -12.19 3.48 38.28
N VAL A 43 -10.95 3.84 38.10
CA VAL A 43 -9.79 2.96 38.13
C VAL A 43 -8.54 3.79 37.78
N CYS A 44 -7.94 4.34 38.79
CA CYS A 44 -6.53 4.67 38.83
C CYS A 44 -5.76 3.33 38.84
N GLY A 45 -4.92 3.09 37.81
CA GLY A 45 -3.89 2.06 37.89
C GLY A 45 -4.02 0.88 36.94
N ALA A 46 -3.67 1.08 35.68
CA ALA A 46 -2.92 0.13 34.84
C ALA A 46 -2.72 0.78 33.46
N LEU A 47 -1.76 1.65 33.33
CA LEU A 47 -1.18 1.99 32.03
C LEU A 47 -0.45 0.75 31.52
N LEU A 48 -1.18 -0.20 30.98
CA LEU A 48 -0.63 -1.18 30.06
C LEU A 48 -0.27 -0.41 28.80
N LEU A 49 1.01 -0.14 28.65
CA LEU A 49 1.63 0.25 27.39
C LEU A 49 1.37 -0.87 26.38
N VAL A 50 0.21 -0.86 25.77
CA VAL A 50 -0.02 -1.59 24.54
C VAL A 50 0.75 -0.81 23.48
N SER A 51 2.06 -1.07 23.39
CA SER A 51 2.82 -0.73 22.19
C SER A 51 2.09 -1.38 21.04
N PRO A 52 1.66 -0.65 20.00
CA PRO A 52 1.21 -1.30 18.79
C PRO A 52 2.41 -2.13 18.33
N ALA A 53 2.32 -3.44 18.45
CA ALA A 53 3.23 -4.32 17.74
C ALA A 53 3.02 -3.99 16.27
N SER A 54 3.88 -3.12 15.73
CA SER A 54 3.98 -2.87 14.30
C SER A 54 4.35 -4.23 13.73
N ALA A 55 3.34 -4.96 13.27
CA ALA A 55 3.55 -6.18 12.51
C ALA A 55 4.43 -5.74 11.34
N ALA A 56 5.72 -6.08 11.38
CA ALA A 56 6.66 -5.75 10.33
C ALA A 56 6.09 -6.40 9.06
N GLU A 57 5.51 -5.59 8.19
CA GLU A 57 4.92 -6.04 6.94
C GLU A 57 6.05 -6.74 6.16
N LYS A 58 5.88 -8.02 5.86
CA LYS A 58 6.89 -8.83 5.19
C LYS A 58 7.16 -8.24 3.82
N LYS A 59 8.31 -7.58 3.65
CA LYS A 59 8.73 -7.02 2.38
C LYS A 59 8.98 -8.13 1.37
N ILE A 60 8.53 -7.89 0.15
CA ILE A 60 8.84 -8.75 -1.01
C ILE A 60 10.22 -8.31 -1.52
N VAL A 61 11.19 -9.23 -1.52
CA VAL A 61 12.52 -8.95 -2.06
C VAL A 61 12.54 -9.28 -3.55
N MET A 62 12.94 -8.31 -4.36
CA MET A 62 13.14 -8.44 -5.81
C MET A 62 14.61 -8.26 -6.13
N ARG A 63 15.25 -9.30 -6.68
CA ARG A 63 16.66 -9.31 -7.05
C ARG A 63 16.82 -8.94 -8.51
N TYR A 64 17.68 -7.94 -8.76
CA TYR A 64 17.99 -7.45 -10.10
C TYR A 64 19.49 -7.62 -10.37
N SER A 65 19.85 -8.48 -11.31
CA SER A 65 21.23 -8.77 -11.72
C SER A 65 21.61 -8.04 -13.00
N HIS A 66 22.85 -7.53 -13.11
CA HIS A 66 23.42 -7.06 -14.37
C HIS A 66 24.95 -7.21 -14.37
N SER A 67 25.54 -7.28 -15.58
CA SER A 67 26.99 -7.50 -15.75
C SER A 67 27.84 -6.23 -15.65
N SER A 68 27.24 -5.04 -15.82
CA SER A 68 27.94 -3.75 -15.78
C SER A 68 28.43 -3.38 -14.38
N SER A 69 29.43 -2.49 -14.32
CA SER A 69 29.97 -2.02 -13.05
C SER A 69 28.95 -1.18 -12.26
N ALA A 70 29.16 -1.05 -10.94
CA ALA A 70 28.31 -0.29 -10.02
C ALA A 70 28.51 1.25 -10.12
N MET A 71 28.92 1.77 -11.25
CA MET A 71 29.09 3.22 -11.45
C MET A 71 27.79 3.84 -11.92
N VAL A 72 27.37 4.94 -11.31
CA VAL A 72 26.12 5.66 -11.67
C VAL A 72 26.11 6.14 -13.14
N LYS A 73 27.28 6.31 -13.74
CA LYS A 73 27.41 6.69 -15.16
C LYS A 73 27.21 5.52 -16.12
N GLU A 74 27.22 4.29 -15.63
CA GLU A 74 26.93 3.09 -16.42
C GLU A 74 25.44 3.02 -16.74
N PRO A 75 25.03 3.02 -18.02
CA PRO A 75 23.61 3.09 -18.40
C PRO A 75 22.76 1.97 -17.79
N HIS A 76 23.29 0.74 -17.75
CA HIS A 76 22.57 -0.41 -17.17
C HIS A 76 22.40 -0.26 -15.65
N HIS A 77 23.42 0.24 -14.95
CA HIS A 77 23.34 0.48 -13.50
C HIS A 77 22.42 1.66 -13.18
N ALA A 78 22.49 2.75 -13.96
CA ALA A 78 21.59 3.88 -13.80
C ALA A 78 20.12 3.45 -14.01
N ALA A 79 19.83 2.69 -15.05
CA ALA A 79 18.48 2.16 -15.28
C ALA A 79 17.99 1.24 -14.15
N ALA A 80 18.89 0.43 -13.57
CA ALA A 80 18.54 -0.41 -12.42
C ALA A 80 18.21 0.43 -11.17
N LEU A 81 18.93 1.52 -10.94
CA LEU A 81 18.66 2.46 -9.84
C LEU A 81 17.32 3.18 -10.03
N ASP A 82 17.03 3.66 -11.25
CA ASP A 82 15.75 4.29 -11.57
C ASP A 82 14.59 3.32 -11.39
N PHE A 83 14.75 2.09 -11.86
CA PHE A 83 13.77 1.02 -11.66
C PHE A 83 13.53 0.75 -10.17
N LYS A 84 14.60 0.61 -9.37
CA LYS A 84 14.51 0.46 -7.92
C LYS A 84 13.69 1.58 -7.28
N ASN A 85 14.08 2.81 -7.55
CA ASN A 85 13.41 4.00 -7.00
C ASN A 85 11.93 4.06 -7.37
N TYR A 86 11.61 3.72 -8.61
CA TYR A 86 10.23 3.70 -9.11
C TYR A 86 9.40 2.63 -8.39
N VAL A 87 9.88 1.40 -8.34
CA VAL A 87 9.15 0.28 -7.75
C VAL A 87 8.96 0.45 -6.25
N GLU A 88 10.01 0.84 -5.52
CA GLU A 88 9.92 1.05 -4.08
C GLU A 88 8.94 2.18 -3.73
N LYS A 89 8.95 3.27 -4.52
CA LYS A 89 8.00 4.36 -4.38
C LYS A 89 6.57 3.94 -4.73
N ALA A 90 6.37 3.25 -5.85
CA ALA A 90 5.05 2.83 -6.32
C ALA A 90 4.39 1.81 -5.38
N THR A 91 5.20 1.01 -4.69
CA THR A 91 4.72 -0.01 -3.74
C THR A 91 4.70 0.47 -2.29
N ASN A 92 4.99 1.75 -2.03
CA ASN A 92 5.14 2.29 -0.68
C ASN A 92 6.13 1.48 0.19
N GLY A 93 7.21 0.98 -0.42
CA GLY A 93 8.25 0.20 0.23
C GLY A 93 7.88 -1.25 0.53
N LYS A 94 6.76 -1.77 0.01
CA LYS A 94 6.38 -3.19 0.15
C LYS A 94 7.28 -4.12 -0.66
N VAL A 95 7.84 -3.63 -1.76
CA VAL A 95 8.86 -4.32 -2.56
C VAL A 95 10.21 -3.67 -2.30
N ASP A 96 11.20 -4.48 -1.93
CA ASP A 96 12.60 -4.09 -1.77
C ASP A 96 13.40 -4.59 -2.98
N VAL A 97 13.89 -3.67 -3.82
CA VAL A 97 14.68 -4.03 -5.00
C VAL A 97 16.16 -4.05 -4.65
N GLN A 98 16.75 -5.22 -4.69
CA GLN A 98 18.17 -5.45 -4.45
C GLN A 98 18.92 -5.59 -5.76
N ILE A 99 19.85 -4.65 -6.03
CA ILE A 99 20.64 -4.61 -7.26
C ILE A 99 21.97 -5.34 -7.02
N TYR A 100 22.31 -6.24 -7.93
CA TYR A 100 23.54 -7.03 -7.94
C TYR A 100 24.33 -6.73 -9.22
N PRO A 101 25.22 -5.70 -9.19
CA PRO A 101 26.02 -5.29 -10.35
C PRO A 101 27.22 -6.21 -10.55
N GLY A 102 27.89 -6.04 -11.72
CA GLY A 102 29.17 -6.71 -11.98
C GLY A 102 29.12 -8.23 -11.93
N SER A 103 28.01 -8.83 -12.35
CA SER A 103 27.81 -10.29 -12.36
C SER A 103 27.97 -10.96 -10.97
N GLN A 104 27.61 -10.26 -9.88
CA GLN A 104 27.74 -10.80 -8.51
C GLN A 104 26.95 -12.08 -8.27
N LEU A 105 25.86 -12.29 -8.98
CA LEU A 105 25.04 -13.52 -8.90
C LEU A 105 25.40 -14.53 -9.99
N GLY A 106 26.46 -14.28 -10.76
CA GLY A 106 26.90 -15.07 -11.90
C GLY A 106 26.81 -14.29 -13.20
N GLY A 107 27.40 -14.83 -14.27
CA GLY A 107 27.34 -14.24 -15.61
C GLY A 107 25.93 -14.27 -16.21
N GLU A 108 25.82 -13.77 -17.44
CA GLU A 108 24.53 -13.60 -18.11
C GLU A 108 23.77 -14.92 -18.27
N GLU A 109 24.46 -15.99 -18.67
CA GLU A 109 23.84 -17.31 -18.81
C GLU A 109 23.32 -17.85 -17.47
N ARG A 110 24.09 -17.69 -16.41
CA ARG A 110 23.66 -18.06 -15.07
C ARG A 110 22.46 -17.22 -14.62
N SER A 111 22.49 -15.92 -14.86
CA SER A 111 21.35 -15.05 -14.54
C SER A 111 20.08 -15.45 -15.28
N PHE A 112 20.21 -15.88 -16.54
CA PHE A 112 19.08 -16.39 -17.32
C PHE A 112 18.47 -17.66 -16.70
N GLN A 113 19.31 -18.61 -16.30
CA GLN A 113 18.88 -19.82 -15.61
C GLN A 113 18.22 -19.52 -14.26
N ASP A 114 18.78 -18.60 -13.51
CA ASP A 114 18.27 -18.19 -12.20
C ASP A 114 16.90 -17.46 -12.30
N ILE A 115 16.64 -16.73 -13.39
CA ILE A 115 15.29 -16.19 -13.68
C ILE A 115 14.31 -17.33 -13.94
N GLN A 116 14.67 -18.32 -14.75
CA GLN A 116 13.79 -19.45 -15.05
C GLN A 116 13.43 -20.26 -13.80
N GLN A 117 14.35 -20.33 -12.84
CA GLN A 117 14.16 -21.00 -11.55
C GLN A 117 13.50 -20.09 -10.48
N GLY A 118 13.27 -18.82 -10.78
CA GLY A 118 12.70 -17.85 -9.82
C GLY A 118 13.66 -17.42 -8.71
N VAL A 119 14.96 -17.72 -8.83
CA VAL A 119 15.99 -17.30 -7.86
C VAL A 119 16.22 -15.80 -7.90
N ILE A 120 16.21 -15.21 -9.09
CA ILE A 120 16.19 -13.78 -9.33
C ILE A 120 14.96 -13.40 -10.14
N GLN A 121 14.51 -12.16 -10.03
CA GLN A 121 13.28 -11.68 -10.69
C GLN A 121 13.57 -10.90 -11.95
N ILE A 122 14.73 -10.25 -12.04
CA ILE A 122 15.11 -9.38 -13.17
C ILE A 122 16.59 -9.56 -13.47
N ALA A 123 16.94 -9.58 -14.74
CA ALA A 123 18.31 -9.41 -15.20
C ALA A 123 18.36 -8.52 -16.43
N SER A 124 19.39 -7.66 -16.52
CA SER A 124 19.77 -6.97 -17.74
C SER A 124 20.86 -7.77 -18.44
N LEU A 125 20.52 -8.36 -19.58
CA LEU A 125 21.39 -9.23 -20.36
C LEU A 125 21.77 -8.51 -21.66
N ALA A 126 23.03 -8.64 -22.09
CA ALA A 126 23.44 -8.21 -23.42
C ALA A 126 23.02 -9.27 -24.44
N VAL A 127 22.34 -8.85 -25.50
CA VAL A 127 22.04 -9.74 -26.64
C VAL A 127 23.13 -9.56 -27.67
N ASN A 128 23.99 -10.55 -27.82
CA ASN A 128 25.03 -10.61 -28.86
C ASN A 128 24.54 -11.42 -30.05
#